data_59ac01c0bdd929a93a58064b6acbf09e
#
_entry.id   59ac01c0bdd929a93a58064b6acbf09e
#
_cell.length_a   1.000
_cell.length_b   1.000
_cell.length_c   1.000
_cell.angle_alpha   90.00
_cell.angle_beta   90.00
_cell.angle_gamma   90.00
#
_symmetry.space_group_name_H-M   'P 1'
#
loop_
_entity.id
_entity.type
_entity.pdbx_description
1 polymer ?
#
loop_
_entity_poly.entity_id
_entity_poly.type
_entity_poly.pdbx_seq_one_letter_code
_entity_poly.pdbx_strand_id
1 'polypeptide(L)'
;MADLPTLTVYPTYPLDEQREDATIRSAFEGGYEHTRPRFTRNRYTWVVKYNMMPSADKTTLEAFVTTVREGADKFSWTNPVDGAVHTVTFSQIPKYSCTLQTEDDAYFDCDFQLRSV
;
A
#
# COMPACT_ATOMS: atom_id res chain seq x y z
N MET A 1 -0.04 6.92 16.96
CA MET A 1 0.07 6.15 15.70
C MET A 1 0.79 7.01 14.68
N ALA A 2 1.73 6.44 13.93
CA ALA A 2 2.46 7.19 12.91
C ALA A 2 1.55 7.47 11.69
N ASP A 3 1.81 8.56 11.02
CA ASP A 3 1.13 8.91 9.77
C ASP A 3 2.11 8.77 8.61
N LEU A 4 1.61 8.31 7.47
CA LEU A 4 2.42 8.26 6.26
C LEU A 4 2.90 9.67 5.92
N PRO A 5 4.21 9.90 5.73
CA PRO A 5 4.71 11.25 5.47
C PRO A 5 4.17 11.80 4.15
N THR A 6 3.97 13.13 4.12
CA THR A 6 3.59 13.83 2.91
C THR A 6 4.82 13.95 2.01
N LEU A 7 4.71 13.43 0.79
CA LEU A 7 5.76 13.52 -0.20
C LEU A 7 5.50 14.67 -1.16
N THR A 8 6.56 15.13 -1.86
CA THR A 8 6.43 16.23 -2.83
C THR A 8 5.77 15.78 -4.12
N VAL A 9 5.71 14.47 -4.38
CA VAL A 9 5.05 13.89 -5.55
C VAL A 9 3.72 13.26 -5.16
N TYR A 10 2.79 13.19 -6.12
CA TYR A 10 1.50 12.57 -5.93
C TYR A 10 1.53 11.11 -6.41
N PRO A 11 0.66 10.23 -5.85
CA PRO A 11 0.54 8.88 -6.35
C PRO A 11 0.15 8.85 -7.83
N THR A 12 0.69 7.88 -8.53
CA THR A 12 0.39 7.66 -9.95
C THR A 12 -0.90 6.87 -10.07
N TYR A 13 -1.75 7.24 -11.01
CA TYR A 13 -2.97 6.49 -11.32
C TYR A 13 -2.72 5.52 -12.47
N PRO A 14 -3.43 4.38 -12.49
CA PRO A 14 -4.50 3.99 -11.59
C PRO A 14 -4.00 3.60 -10.20
N LEU A 15 -4.77 3.98 -9.18
CA LEU A 15 -4.58 3.51 -7.80
C LEU A 15 -5.45 2.28 -7.63
N ASP A 16 -4.84 1.12 -7.50
CA ASP A 16 -5.56 -0.14 -7.40
C ASP A 16 -6.08 -0.35 -5.98
N GLU A 17 -7.36 -0.66 -5.87
CA GLU A 17 -8.00 -1.00 -4.61
C GLU A 17 -8.70 -2.34 -4.77
N GLN A 18 -8.47 -3.25 -3.84
CA GLN A 18 -9.10 -4.55 -3.84
C GLN A 18 -9.62 -4.88 -2.45
N ARG A 19 -10.89 -5.24 -2.37
CA ARG A 19 -11.47 -5.76 -1.14
C ARG A 19 -11.08 -7.23 -1.00
N GLU A 20 -10.59 -7.62 0.17
CA GLU A 20 -10.27 -9.01 0.43
C GLU A 20 -11.55 -9.84 0.47
N ASP A 21 -11.47 -11.02 -0.14
CA ASP A 21 -12.56 -11.99 -0.07
C ASP A 21 -12.54 -12.67 1.30
N ALA A 22 -13.52 -12.32 2.12
CA ALA A 22 -13.67 -12.85 3.47
C ALA A 22 -14.47 -14.16 3.50
N THR A 23 -14.67 -14.81 2.36
CA THR A 23 -15.50 -15.99 2.23
C THR A 23 -14.65 -17.25 2.13
N ILE A 24 -14.96 -18.26 2.93
CA ILE A 24 -14.40 -19.60 2.77
C ILE A 24 -15.31 -20.35 1.80
N ARG A 25 -14.73 -20.91 0.74
CA ARG A 25 -15.45 -21.63 -0.30
C ARG A 25 -14.96 -23.04 -0.39
N SER A 26 -15.93 -23.98 -0.49
CA SER A 26 -15.66 -25.38 -0.69
C SER A 26 -16.50 -25.90 -1.85
N ALA A 27 -15.86 -26.58 -2.78
CA ALA A 27 -16.55 -27.22 -3.90
C ALA A 27 -16.83 -28.67 -3.56
N PHE A 28 -18.04 -29.17 -3.89
CA PHE A 28 -18.44 -30.56 -3.70
C PHE A 28 -18.59 -31.24 -5.06
N GLU A 29 -18.52 -32.58 -5.06
CA GLU A 29 -18.92 -33.37 -6.22
C GLU A 29 -20.37 -33.04 -6.58
N GLY A 30 -20.65 -32.86 -7.86
CA GLY A 30 -21.98 -32.45 -8.33
C GLY A 30 -22.12 -30.97 -8.60
N GLY A 31 -21.08 -30.17 -8.43
CA GLY A 31 -21.05 -28.77 -8.82
C GLY A 31 -21.62 -27.77 -7.82
N TYR A 32 -21.85 -28.18 -6.60
CA TYR A 32 -22.28 -27.28 -5.53
C TYR A 32 -21.06 -26.63 -4.86
N GLU A 33 -21.20 -25.34 -4.52
CA GLU A 33 -20.21 -24.61 -3.79
C GLU A 33 -20.77 -24.20 -2.41
N HIS A 34 -20.04 -24.51 -1.35
CA HIS A 34 -20.38 -24.13 0.00
C HIS A 34 -19.58 -22.88 0.37
N THR A 35 -20.26 -21.82 0.83
CA THR A 35 -19.61 -20.58 1.18
C THR A 35 -19.98 -20.15 2.59
N ARG A 36 -19.02 -19.55 3.30
CA ARG A 36 -19.23 -18.97 4.62
C ARG A 36 -18.26 -17.83 4.85
N PRO A 37 -18.63 -16.82 5.66
CA PRO A 37 -17.72 -15.72 5.97
C PRO A 37 -16.53 -16.23 6.80
N ARG A 38 -15.33 -15.77 6.43
CA ARG A 38 -14.09 -16.08 7.13
C ARG A 38 -13.76 -15.00 8.17
N PHE A 39 -14.09 -13.75 7.86
CA PHE A 39 -13.86 -12.59 8.72
C PHE A 39 -15.17 -11.88 9.01
N THR A 40 -15.25 -11.23 10.16
CA THR A 40 -16.39 -10.39 10.52
C THR A 40 -16.23 -8.95 10.02
N ARG A 41 -15.07 -8.60 9.46
CA ARG A 41 -14.69 -7.26 9.10
C ARG A 41 -14.10 -7.24 7.68
N ASN A 42 -14.52 -6.25 6.91
CA ASN A 42 -14.01 -6.06 5.56
C ASN A 42 -12.59 -5.47 5.59
N ARG A 43 -11.72 -6.03 4.79
CA ARG A 43 -10.35 -5.53 4.63
C ARG A 43 -10.10 -5.20 3.17
N TYR A 44 -9.26 -4.19 2.98
CA TYR A 44 -8.90 -3.72 1.65
C TYR A 44 -7.39 -3.77 1.48
N THR A 45 -6.96 -3.95 0.25
CA THR A 45 -5.56 -3.86 -0.15
C THR A 45 -5.45 -2.79 -1.21
N TRP A 46 -4.48 -1.89 -1.06
CA TRP A 46 -4.21 -0.83 -2.03
C TRP A 46 -2.80 -0.98 -2.56
N VAL A 47 -2.66 -0.80 -3.87
CA VAL A 47 -1.35 -0.73 -4.53
C VAL A 47 -1.10 0.73 -4.87
N VAL A 48 -0.08 1.31 -4.24
CA VAL A 48 0.27 2.73 -4.42
C VAL A 48 1.58 2.80 -5.17
N LYS A 49 1.62 3.63 -6.21
CA LYS A 49 2.80 3.82 -7.06
C LYS A 49 3.14 5.29 -7.16
N TYR A 50 4.42 5.59 -7.22
CA TYR A 50 4.95 6.93 -7.46
C TYR A 50 5.92 6.88 -8.61
N ASN A 51 5.85 7.88 -9.50
CA ASN A 51 6.80 8.04 -10.59
C ASN A 51 7.63 9.29 -10.36
N MET A 52 8.91 9.23 -10.75
CA MET A 52 9.83 10.37 -10.68
C MET A 52 9.94 10.94 -9.25
N MET A 53 10.05 10.07 -8.26
CA MET A 53 10.23 10.47 -6.87
C MET A 53 11.65 10.97 -6.65
N PRO A 54 11.84 12.22 -6.14
CA PRO A 54 13.17 12.73 -5.81
C PRO A 54 13.83 11.91 -4.70
N SER A 55 15.17 11.95 -4.64
CA SER A 55 15.92 11.22 -3.62
C SER A 55 15.59 11.66 -2.20
N ALA A 56 15.21 12.92 -1.99
CA ALA A 56 14.77 13.43 -0.69
C ALA A 56 13.50 12.71 -0.21
N ASP A 57 12.53 12.52 -1.09
CA ASP A 57 11.30 11.81 -0.77
C ASP A 57 11.58 10.33 -0.49
N LYS A 58 12.48 9.71 -1.27
CA LYS A 58 12.92 8.34 -1.02
C LYS A 58 13.51 8.19 0.38
N THR A 59 14.39 9.10 0.79
CA THR A 59 14.99 9.10 2.13
C THR A 59 13.92 9.24 3.21
N THR A 60 12.96 10.13 3.04
CA THR A 60 11.85 10.32 3.97
C THR A 60 11.01 9.05 4.10
N LEU A 61 10.70 8.40 3.00
CA LEU A 61 9.89 7.18 2.99
C LEU A 61 10.64 6.01 3.62
N GLU A 62 11.93 5.87 3.37
CA GLU A 62 12.74 4.81 4.00
C GLU A 62 12.86 5.00 5.51
N ALA A 63 13.03 6.23 5.97
CA ALA A 63 13.03 6.53 7.40
C ALA A 63 11.69 6.14 8.04
N PHE A 64 10.58 6.42 7.37
CA PHE A 64 9.26 6.01 7.84
C PHE A 64 9.10 4.49 7.88
N VAL A 65 9.57 3.77 6.87
CA VAL A 65 9.54 2.30 6.85
C VAL A 65 10.29 1.73 8.04
N THR A 66 11.44 2.30 8.38
CA THR A 66 12.20 1.89 9.56
C THR A 66 11.42 2.19 10.85
N THR A 67 10.76 3.35 10.93
CA THR A 67 9.98 3.76 12.10
C THR A 67 8.82 2.80 12.37
N VAL A 68 8.14 2.31 11.34
CA VAL A 68 7.03 1.36 11.48
C VAL A 68 7.49 -0.10 11.45
N ARG A 69 8.78 -0.33 11.56
CA ARG A 69 9.40 -1.67 11.58
C ARG A 69 8.93 -2.51 10.39
N GLU A 70 9.04 -1.90 9.21
CA GLU A 70 8.61 -2.49 7.93
C GLU A 70 7.10 -2.75 7.93
N GLY A 71 6.65 -3.97 8.01
CA GLY A 71 5.23 -4.28 8.02
C GLY A 71 4.66 -4.59 9.41
N ALA A 72 5.42 -4.40 10.49
CA ALA A 72 5.00 -4.83 11.82
C ALA A 72 4.02 -3.86 12.49
N ASP A 73 4.19 -2.56 12.29
CA ASP A 73 3.39 -1.54 12.95
C ASP A 73 2.34 -0.95 12.02
N LYS A 74 1.23 -0.55 12.62
CA LYS A 74 0.13 0.16 11.93
C LYS A 74 0.48 1.63 11.77
N PHE A 75 -0.07 2.26 10.75
CA PHE A 75 0.01 3.70 10.57
C PHE A 75 -1.23 4.22 9.87
N SER A 76 -1.42 5.55 9.90
CA SER A 76 -2.54 6.20 9.22
C SER A 76 -2.14 6.57 7.79
N TRP A 77 -3.03 6.32 6.87
CA TRP A 77 -2.87 6.67 5.46
C TRP A 77 -4.15 7.31 4.95
N THR A 78 -4.02 8.46 4.29
CA THR A 78 -5.15 9.14 3.67
C THR A 78 -5.24 8.71 2.21
N ASN A 79 -6.37 8.11 1.85
CA ASN A 79 -6.62 7.68 0.48
C ASN A 79 -6.86 8.91 -0.39
N PRO A 80 -6.06 9.16 -1.44
CA PRO A 80 -6.22 10.34 -2.28
C PRO A 80 -7.49 10.32 -3.13
N VAL A 81 -8.11 9.16 -3.30
CA VAL A 81 -9.34 9.04 -4.12
C VAL A 81 -10.56 9.56 -3.37
N ASP A 82 -10.74 9.17 -2.11
CA ASP A 82 -11.92 9.54 -1.32
C ASP A 82 -11.61 10.50 -0.16
N GLY A 83 -10.35 10.76 0.12
CA GLY A 83 -9.93 11.62 1.23
C GLY A 83 -10.11 11.00 2.61
N ALA A 84 -10.51 9.75 2.70
CA ALA A 84 -10.71 9.08 3.98
C ALA A 84 -9.39 8.60 4.56
N VAL A 85 -9.29 8.64 5.90
CA VAL A 85 -8.12 8.16 6.63
C VAL A 85 -8.33 6.68 6.99
N HIS A 86 -7.38 5.85 6.62
CA HIS A 86 -7.42 4.41 6.92
C HIS A 86 -6.24 4.04 7.80
N THR A 87 -6.47 3.11 8.73
CA THR A 87 -5.40 2.47 9.48
C THR A 87 -4.91 1.27 8.71
N VAL A 88 -3.62 1.29 8.33
CA VAL A 88 -3.05 0.31 7.42
C VAL A 88 -1.70 -0.19 7.91
N THR A 89 -1.24 -1.29 7.32
CA THR A 89 0.12 -1.78 7.44
C THR A 89 0.69 -1.99 6.04
N PHE A 90 2.01 -2.04 5.92
CA PHE A 90 2.63 -2.45 4.67
C PHE A 90 2.44 -3.96 4.48
N SER A 91 1.70 -4.36 3.46
CA SER A 91 1.69 -5.76 3.03
C SER A 91 2.87 -6.07 2.13
N GLN A 92 3.37 -5.05 1.42
CA GLN A 92 4.61 -5.11 0.68
C GLN A 92 5.36 -3.80 0.90
N ILE A 93 6.60 -3.87 1.37
CA ILE A 93 7.42 -2.68 1.64
C ILE A 93 7.78 -1.97 0.33
N PRO A 94 8.06 -0.65 0.39
CA PRO A 94 8.41 0.10 -0.81
C PRO A 94 9.61 -0.48 -1.55
N LYS A 95 9.46 -0.57 -2.87
CA LYS A 95 10.51 -0.98 -3.78
C LYS A 95 10.84 0.20 -4.69
N TYR A 96 12.12 0.45 -4.89
CA TYR A 96 12.60 1.60 -5.65
C TYR A 96 13.32 1.15 -6.90
N SER A 97 13.07 1.86 -8.01
CA SER A 97 13.80 1.72 -9.26
C SER A 97 14.28 3.09 -9.73
N CYS A 98 15.58 3.25 -9.90
CA CYS A 98 16.11 4.50 -10.41
C CYS A 98 15.82 4.59 -11.92
N THR A 99 15.00 5.58 -12.31
CA THR A 99 14.59 5.76 -13.71
C THR A 99 15.33 6.88 -14.40
N LEU A 100 15.89 7.83 -13.62
CA LEU A 100 16.62 8.96 -14.17
C LEU A 100 17.63 9.44 -13.14
N GLN A 101 18.85 9.69 -13.58
CA GLN A 101 19.87 10.30 -12.74
C GLN A 101 20.44 11.52 -13.46
N THR A 102 20.44 12.67 -12.78
CA THR A 102 21.04 13.91 -13.24
C THR A 102 22.23 14.25 -12.33
N GLU A 103 22.97 15.30 -12.68
CA GLU A 103 24.07 15.77 -11.84
C GLU A 103 23.59 16.26 -10.47
N ASP A 104 22.37 16.78 -10.41
CA ASP A 104 21.81 17.39 -9.19
C ASP A 104 21.03 16.40 -8.35
N ASP A 105 20.36 15.41 -8.95
CA ASP A 105 19.48 14.49 -8.22
C ASP A 105 19.25 13.20 -8.99
N ALA A 106 18.72 12.21 -8.28
CA ALA A 106 18.25 10.97 -8.87
C ALA A 106 16.75 10.84 -8.64
N TYR A 107 16.05 10.26 -9.61
CA TYR A 107 14.61 10.07 -9.56
C TYR A 107 14.29 8.58 -9.59
N PHE A 108 13.32 8.18 -8.80
CA PHE A 108 12.97 6.78 -8.61
C PHE A 108 11.50 6.56 -8.90
N ASP A 109 11.18 5.39 -9.42
CA ASP A 109 9.83 4.86 -9.37
C ASP A 109 9.71 4.01 -8.11
N CYS A 110 8.63 4.21 -7.37
CA CYS A 110 8.39 3.53 -6.11
C CYS A 110 7.01 2.88 -6.14
N ASP A 111 6.93 1.66 -5.65
CA ASP A 111 5.65 0.99 -5.47
C ASP A 111 5.62 0.24 -4.13
N PHE A 112 4.46 0.23 -3.51
CA PHE A 112 4.23 -0.52 -2.28
C PHE A 112 2.77 -0.89 -2.16
N GLN A 113 2.48 -1.84 -1.29
CA GLN A 113 1.12 -2.28 -1.03
C GLN A 113 0.76 -2.03 0.42
N LEU A 114 -0.47 -1.58 0.63
CA LEU A 114 -1.05 -1.34 1.94
C LEU A 114 -2.22 -2.30 2.15
N ARG A 115 -2.39 -2.72 3.39
CA ARG A 115 -3.51 -3.57 3.80
C ARG A 115 -4.20 -2.92 4.98
N SER A 116 -5.53 -2.84 4.94
CA SER A 116 -6.29 -2.32 6.08
C SER A 116 -6.21 -3.28 7.27
N VAL A 117 -6.18 -2.71 8.43
CA VAL A 117 -6.12 -3.47 9.68
C VAL A 117 -7.50 -3.86 10.15
#